data_a38e0b5c0d5b5e27783e3e86e0db5762
#
_entry.id   a38e0b5c0d5b5e27783e3e86e0db5762
#
_cell.length_a   1.000
_cell.length_b   1.000
_cell.length_c   1.000
_cell.angle_alpha   90.00
_cell.angle_beta   90.00
_cell.angle_gamma   90.00
#
_symmetry.space_group_name_H-M   'P 1'
#
loop_
_entity.id
_entity.type
_entity.pdbx_description
1 polymer ?
#
loop_
_entity_poly.entity_id
_entity_poly.type
_entity_poly.pdbx_seq_one_letter_code
_entity_poly.pdbx_strand_id
1 'polypeptide(L)'
;PEVTLTDTMQVWDFEVSSTDAGEATLTFAFTDVPDVPVILENTATGARETLNNNSTYTFTTVADSAHPFRVSIGDTTSPSLTLGSSCSGPAILISDSTHSLNWTATDGFEVDSVMVSFSSDSGTTYTLQAALGTVSGYDWTVPDTTIIYEGILKIKAMDYAGNETESESAYIFAVAGDSLTTSVTAGWTL
;
A
#
# COMPACT_ATOMS: atom_id res chain seq x y z
N PRO A 1 12.78 25.69 -21.32
CA PRO A 1 11.38 25.72 -21.70
C PRO A 1 10.54 25.69 -20.44
N GLU A 2 9.65 26.66 -20.35
CA GLU A 2 8.67 26.73 -19.27
C GLU A 2 7.67 25.60 -19.50
N VAL A 3 7.58 24.65 -18.59
CA VAL A 3 6.58 23.58 -18.65
C VAL A 3 5.37 24.07 -17.88
N THR A 4 4.30 24.37 -18.61
CA THR A 4 3.00 24.58 -17.98
C THR A 4 2.49 23.23 -17.54
N LEU A 5 2.41 22.98 -16.23
CA LEU A 5 1.80 21.77 -15.70
C LEU A 5 0.31 21.81 -16.03
N THR A 6 -0.06 20.92 -16.93
CA THR A 6 -1.47 20.53 -17.14
C THR A 6 -1.77 19.39 -16.14
N ASP A 7 -3.06 19.06 -15.91
CA ASP A 7 -3.50 17.96 -15.04
C ASP A 7 -3.00 16.57 -15.46
N THR A 8 -1.95 16.52 -16.27
CA THR A 8 -1.37 15.29 -16.81
C THR A 8 0.06 15.15 -16.31
N MET A 9 0.37 14.00 -15.74
CA MET A 9 1.72 13.63 -15.32
C MET A 9 2.73 13.88 -16.46
N GLN A 10 3.84 14.53 -16.14
CA GLN A 10 4.96 14.76 -17.03
C GLN A 10 6.07 13.78 -16.72
N VAL A 11 6.68 13.19 -17.75
CA VAL A 11 7.71 12.16 -17.61
C VAL A 11 8.92 12.52 -18.46
N TRP A 12 10.12 12.39 -17.89
CA TRP A 12 11.41 12.56 -18.59
C TRP A 12 12.31 11.36 -18.31
N ASP A 13 12.74 10.71 -19.37
CA ASP A 13 13.76 9.65 -19.32
C ASP A 13 15.14 10.25 -19.59
N PHE A 14 16.16 9.81 -18.84
CA PHE A 14 17.55 10.17 -19.05
C PHE A 14 18.48 9.02 -18.66
N GLU A 15 19.72 9.09 -19.11
CA GLU A 15 20.75 8.11 -18.79
C GLU A 15 21.98 8.80 -18.22
N VAL A 16 22.62 8.14 -17.26
CA VAL A 16 23.92 8.53 -16.72
C VAL A 16 24.95 7.47 -17.14
N SER A 17 25.99 7.89 -17.85
CA SER A 17 27.10 7.02 -18.25
C SER A 17 28.35 7.34 -17.43
N SER A 18 29.10 6.32 -17.05
CA SER A 18 30.38 6.44 -16.36
C SER A 18 31.43 5.55 -17.03
N THR A 19 32.64 6.07 -17.18
CA THR A 19 33.79 5.27 -17.63
C THR A 19 34.37 4.41 -16.52
N ASP A 20 34.08 4.72 -15.27
CA ASP A 20 34.59 4.05 -14.08
C ASP A 20 33.46 3.41 -13.28
N ALA A 21 33.75 2.27 -12.67
CA ALA A 21 32.89 1.67 -11.66
C ALA A 21 33.11 2.38 -10.32
N GLY A 22 32.03 2.65 -9.59
CA GLY A 22 32.11 3.31 -8.28
C GLY A 22 30.78 3.84 -7.81
N GLU A 23 30.83 4.79 -6.88
CA GLU A 23 29.66 5.49 -6.39
C GLU A 23 29.49 6.82 -7.16
N ALA A 24 28.28 7.09 -7.64
CA ALA A 24 27.91 8.33 -8.28
C ALA A 24 26.72 8.97 -7.55
N THR A 25 26.69 10.30 -7.50
CA THR A 25 25.62 11.07 -6.87
C THR A 25 24.98 12.01 -7.89
N LEU A 26 23.67 11.92 -8.05
CA LEU A 26 22.87 12.91 -8.75
C LEU A 26 22.39 13.96 -7.75
N THR A 27 22.45 15.24 -8.13
CA THR A 27 21.91 16.34 -7.36
C THR A 27 20.82 17.03 -8.18
N PHE A 28 19.65 17.19 -7.57
CA PHE A 28 18.47 17.77 -8.21
C PHE A 28 18.22 19.17 -7.65
N ALA A 29 18.29 20.17 -8.51
CA ALA A 29 17.97 21.56 -8.17
C ALA A 29 16.72 21.98 -8.97
N PHE A 30 15.70 22.39 -8.25
CA PHE A 30 14.44 22.84 -8.83
C PHE A 30 14.29 24.35 -8.67
N THR A 31 13.85 25.02 -9.72
CA THR A 31 13.38 26.40 -9.70
C THR A 31 11.92 26.39 -10.12
N ASP A 32 11.07 27.06 -9.33
CA ASP A 32 9.64 27.20 -9.62
C ASP A 32 8.88 25.87 -9.79
N VAL A 33 9.21 24.87 -8.98
CA VAL A 33 8.47 23.60 -8.96
C VAL A 33 7.12 23.84 -8.27
N PRO A 34 6.01 23.50 -8.90
CA PRO A 34 4.71 23.54 -8.26
C PRO A 34 4.64 22.55 -7.09
N ASP A 35 3.66 22.74 -6.22
CA ASP A 35 3.42 21.90 -5.04
C ASP A 35 2.80 20.54 -5.45
N VAL A 36 3.57 19.77 -6.22
CA VAL A 36 3.24 18.44 -6.71
C VAL A 36 4.44 17.52 -6.54
N PRO A 37 4.21 16.22 -6.36
CA PRO A 37 5.30 15.24 -6.20
C PRO A 37 6.23 15.22 -7.42
N VAL A 38 7.53 15.13 -7.15
CA VAL A 38 8.58 14.85 -8.15
C VAL A 38 9.22 13.52 -7.75
N ILE A 39 9.12 12.54 -8.62
CA ILE A 39 9.59 11.18 -8.33
C ILE A 39 10.74 10.84 -9.28
N LEU A 40 11.86 10.37 -8.70
CA LEU A 40 12.94 9.73 -9.44
C LEU A 40 12.74 8.21 -9.41
N GLU A 41 12.86 7.59 -10.56
CA GLU A 41 12.93 6.13 -10.71
C GLU A 41 14.26 5.73 -11.34
N ASN A 42 14.96 4.77 -10.73
CA ASN A 42 16.02 4.01 -11.39
C ASN A 42 15.35 2.86 -12.16
N THR A 43 15.20 3.01 -13.47
CA THR A 43 14.40 2.07 -14.28
C THR A 43 15.07 0.70 -14.45
N ALA A 44 16.36 0.57 -14.14
CA ALA A 44 17.05 -0.71 -14.14
C ALA A 44 16.74 -1.55 -12.88
N THR A 45 16.49 -0.90 -11.75
CA THR A 45 16.24 -1.57 -10.46
C THR A 45 14.79 -1.46 -9.99
N GLY A 46 14.01 -0.53 -10.56
CA GLY A 46 12.68 -0.16 -10.10
C GLY A 46 12.67 0.67 -8.79
N ALA A 47 13.84 1.06 -8.27
CA ALA A 47 13.92 1.88 -7.07
C ALA A 47 13.40 3.29 -7.34
N ARG A 48 12.54 3.82 -6.44
CA ARG A 48 11.91 5.14 -6.54
C ARG A 48 12.16 5.97 -5.30
N GLU A 49 12.27 7.28 -5.50
CA GLU A 49 12.47 8.27 -4.43
C GLU A 49 11.76 9.58 -4.76
N THR A 50 11.08 10.14 -3.76
CA THR A 50 10.50 11.49 -3.86
C THR A 50 11.60 12.54 -3.75
N LEU A 51 11.71 13.38 -4.76
CA LEU A 51 12.69 14.45 -4.81
C LEU A 51 12.15 15.75 -4.22
N ASN A 52 12.96 16.38 -3.38
CA ASN A 52 12.79 17.75 -2.94
C ASN A 52 13.90 18.64 -3.55
N ASN A 53 13.77 19.94 -3.45
CA ASN A 53 14.83 20.83 -3.91
C ASN A 53 16.14 20.53 -3.15
N ASN A 54 17.23 20.37 -3.90
CA ASN A 54 18.55 19.93 -3.45
C ASN A 54 18.62 18.49 -2.93
N SER A 55 17.65 17.61 -3.26
CA SER A 55 17.78 16.18 -3.03
C SER A 55 19.01 15.62 -3.74
N THR A 56 19.61 14.60 -3.13
CA THR A 56 20.71 13.83 -3.73
C THR A 56 20.33 12.36 -3.79
N TYR A 57 20.62 11.71 -4.91
CA TYR A 57 20.45 10.27 -5.10
C TYR A 57 21.80 9.64 -5.40
N THR A 58 22.21 8.67 -4.60
CA THR A 58 23.48 7.96 -4.75
C THR A 58 23.24 6.55 -5.25
N PHE A 59 24.02 6.11 -6.25
CA PHE A 59 23.92 4.78 -6.82
C PHE A 59 25.30 4.27 -7.26
N THR A 60 25.41 2.96 -7.48
CA THR A 60 26.66 2.34 -7.93
C THR A 60 26.70 2.32 -9.47
N THR A 61 27.78 2.85 -10.05
CA THR A 61 28.04 2.78 -11.47
C THR A 61 28.81 1.52 -11.83
N VAL A 62 28.58 1.04 -13.04
CA VAL A 62 29.37 0.00 -13.71
C VAL A 62 30.14 0.67 -14.84
N ALA A 63 31.44 0.35 -14.96
CA ALA A 63 32.30 0.94 -15.99
C ALA A 63 31.70 0.72 -17.40
N ASP A 64 31.77 1.74 -18.24
CA ASP A 64 31.31 1.77 -19.61
C ASP A 64 29.84 1.35 -19.80
N SER A 65 29.02 1.58 -18.79
CA SER A 65 27.58 1.25 -18.78
C SER A 65 26.71 2.48 -18.62
N ALA A 66 25.54 2.45 -19.25
CA ALA A 66 24.50 3.43 -19.04
C ALA A 66 23.56 3.01 -17.90
N HIS A 67 23.19 3.97 -17.07
CA HIS A 67 22.25 3.81 -15.96
C HIS A 67 21.00 4.62 -16.28
N PRO A 68 19.89 3.96 -16.64
CA PRO A 68 18.67 4.64 -17.05
C PRO A 68 17.86 5.10 -15.83
N PHE A 69 17.35 6.34 -15.95
CA PHE A 69 16.51 6.99 -14.94
C PHE A 69 15.29 7.64 -15.58
N ARG A 70 14.26 7.79 -14.77
CA ARG A 70 13.03 8.52 -15.10
C ARG A 70 12.71 9.52 -14.00
N VAL A 71 12.32 10.74 -14.38
CA VAL A 71 11.70 11.72 -13.48
C VAL A 71 10.26 11.90 -13.90
N SER A 72 9.35 11.82 -12.94
CA SER A 72 7.91 12.04 -13.13
C SER A 72 7.43 13.15 -12.22
N ILE A 73 6.53 14.01 -12.72
CA ILE A 73 5.96 15.14 -11.97
C ILE A 73 4.45 15.20 -12.20
N GLY A 74 3.69 15.49 -11.14
CA GLY A 74 2.30 15.90 -11.26
C GLY A 74 1.28 14.78 -11.23
N ASP A 75 1.61 13.62 -10.65
CA ASP A 75 0.58 12.63 -10.38
C ASP A 75 -0.29 13.07 -9.20
N THR A 76 -1.57 13.29 -9.48
CA THR A 76 -2.61 13.65 -8.53
C THR A 76 -3.77 12.66 -8.53
N THR A 77 -3.59 11.53 -9.21
CA THR A 77 -4.60 10.48 -9.34
C THR A 77 -4.45 9.47 -8.21
N SER A 78 -5.49 9.26 -7.44
CA SER A 78 -5.46 8.23 -6.39
C SER A 78 -5.60 6.83 -6.98
N PRO A 79 -5.00 5.80 -6.34
CA PRO A 79 -5.16 4.42 -6.76
C PRO A 79 -6.63 3.97 -6.84
N SER A 80 -6.94 3.14 -7.81
CA SER A 80 -8.21 2.40 -7.86
C SER A 80 -8.10 1.17 -6.96
N LEU A 81 -9.00 1.03 -6.00
CA LEU A 81 -9.02 -0.07 -5.03
C LEU A 81 -10.36 -0.81 -5.08
N THR A 82 -10.31 -2.13 -5.27
CA THR A 82 -11.48 -3.00 -5.25
C THR A 82 -11.25 -4.17 -4.31
N LEU A 83 -12.12 -4.33 -3.31
CA LEU A 83 -12.07 -5.46 -2.39
C LEU A 83 -12.57 -6.73 -3.06
N GLY A 84 -11.87 -7.83 -2.83
CA GLY A 84 -12.28 -9.14 -3.29
C GLY A 84 -13.38 -9.77 -2.42
N SER A 85 -13.87 -10.92 -2.84
CA SER A 85 -14.98 -11.63 -2.19
C SER A 85 -14.72 -12.02 -0.73
N SER A 86 -13.47 -12.20 -0.35
CA SER A 86 -13.07 -12.48 1.04
C SER A 86 -13.30 -11.31 2.00
N CYS A 87 -13.40 -10.09 1.45
CA CYS A 87 -13.67 -8.87 2.21
C CYS A 87 -15.13 -8.39 2.08
N SER A 88 -15.99 -9.08 1.31
CA SER A 88 -17.30 -8.59 0.89
C SER A 88 -18.51 -9.38 1.36
N GLY A 89 -18.33 -10.41 2.18
CA GLY A 89 -19.43 -11.25 2.68
C GLY A 89 -19.57 -11.18 4.21
N PRO A 90 -20.80 -11.34 4.76
CA PRO A 90 -20.96 -11.55 6.17
C PRO A 90 -20.24 -12.84 6.54
N ALA A 91 -19.27 -12.77 7.44
CA ALA A 91 -18.51 -13.92 7.88
C ALA A 91 -18.48 -13.99 9.40
N ILE A 92 -18.60 -15.20 9.93
CA ILE A 92 -18.24 -15.49 11.32
C ILE A 92 -16.80 -15.98 11.29
N LEU A 93 -15.90 -15.21 11.81
CA LEU A 93 -14.49 -15.54 11.91
C LEU A 93 -14.22 -16.14 13.31
N ILE A 94 -13.30 -17.08 13.37
CA ILE A 94 -12.88 -17.69 14.63
C ILE A 94 -11.60 -16.97 15.07
N SER A 95 -11.52 -16.56 16.34
CA SER A 95 -10.29 -15.98 16.90
C SER A 95 -9.11 -16.95 16.73
N ASP A 96 -7.92 -16.40 16.55
CA ASP A 96 -6.67 -17.10 16.24
C ASP A 96 -6.67 -17.91 14.92
N SER A 97 -7.76 -17.88 14.15
CA SER A 97 -7.76 -18.48 12.80
C SER A 97 -7.15 -17.54 11.76
N THR A 98 -6.67 -18.12 10.67
CA THR A 98 -6.21 -17.35 9.52
C THR A 98 -7.35 -17.11 8.54
N HIS A 99 -7.53 -15.86 8.12
CA HIS A 99 -8.48 -15.46 7.09
C HIS A 99 -7.74 -14.80 5.94
N SER A 100 -7.80 -15.41 4.74
CA SER A 100 -7.11 -14.87 3.56
C SER A 100 -7.91 -13.73 2.96
N LEU A 101 -7.35 -12.53 3.00
CA LEU A 101 -7.91 -11.32 2.39
C LEU A 101 -7.40 -11.18 0.97
N ASN A 102 -8.23 -10.63 0.07
CA ASN A 102 -7.82 -10.30 -1.30
C ASN A 102 -8.42 -8.97 -1.77
N TRP A 103 -7.68 -8.30 -2.64
CA TRP A 103 -8.07 -7.04 -3.28
C TRP A 103 -7.35 -6.85 -4.61
N THR A 104 -7.79 -5.86 -5.36
CA THR A 104 -7.07 -5.34 -6.51
C THR A 104 -6.82 -3.86 -6.28
N ALA A 105 -5.56 -3.45 -6.34
CA ALA A 105 -5.15 -2.05 -6.31
C ALA A 105 -4.35 -1.76 -7.58
N THR A 106 -4.72 -0.73 -8.31
CA THR A 106 -4.06 -0.31 -9.56
C THR A 106 -3.98 1.19 -9.63
N ASP A 107 -2.89 1.68 -10.21
CA ASP A 107 -2.68 3.09 -10.48
C ASP A 107 -1.87 3.28 -11.77
N GLY A 108 -1.99 4.45 -12.40
CA GLY A 108 -1.23 4.82 -13.61
C GLY A 108 0.25 5.05 -13.33
N PHE A 109 0.59 5.39 -12.08
CA PHE A 109 1.95 5.61 -11.60
C PHE A 109 2.48 4.50 -10.69
N GLU A 110 1.74 3.44 -10.52
CA GLU A 110 1.96 2.29 -9.64
C GLU A 110 1.59 2.53 -8.17
N VAL A 111 1.07 1.48 -7.58
CA VAL A 111 0.79 1.42 -6.13
C VAL A 111 2.10 1.19 -5.38
N ASP A 112 2.39 2.01 -4.37
CA ASP A 112 3.54 1.86 -3.49
C ASP A 112 3.28 0.86 -2.37
N SER A 113 2.17 1.05 -1.68
CA SER A 113 1.87 0.27 -0.48
C SER A 113 0.38 0.06 -0.27
N VAL A 114 0.08 -1.01 0.47
CA VAL A 114 -1.27 -1.32 0.94
C VAL A 114 -1.23 -1.54 2.44
N MET A 115 -2.19 -0.94 3.15
CA MET A 115 -2.37 -1.11 4.59
C MET A 115 -3.68 -1.84 4.87
N VAL A 116 -3.64 -2.77 5.82
CA VAL A 116 -4.81 -3.49 6.32
C VAL A 116 -5.05 -3.07 7.75
N SER A 117 -6.25 -2.62 8.06
CA SER A 117 -6.67 -2.24 9.40
C SER A 117 -7.98 -2.93 9.78
N PHE A 118 -8.17 -3.18 11.07
CA PHE A 118 -9.36 -3.80 11.62
C PHE A 118 -9.98 -2.92 12.69
N SER A 119 -11.29 -2.80 12.64
CA SER A 119 -12.13 -2.17 13.65
C SER A 119 -12.99 -3.23 14.33
N SER A 120 -13.10 -3.16 15.65
CA SER A 120 -14.01 -3.98 16.47
C SER A 120 -15.26 -3.23 16.95
N ASP A 121 -15.40 -1.96 16.54
CA ASP A 121 -16.39 -1.00 17.06
C ASP A 121 -17.15 -0.27 15.93
N SER A 122 -17.54 -1.01 14.89
CA SER A 122 -18.30 -0.49 13.74
C SER A 122 -17.60 0.66 13.00
N GLY A 123 -16.26 0.61 12.89
CA GLY A 123 -15.51 1.63 12.17
C GLY A 123 -15.21 2.91 12.97
N THR A 124 -15.49 2.94 14.27
CA THR A 124 -15.18 4.11 15.10
C THR A 124 -13.69 4.26 15.33
N THR A 125 -12.99 3.14 15.59
CA THR A 125 -11.52 3.10 15.69
C THR A 125 -10.94 1.97 14.86
N TYR A 126 -9.74 2.20 14.31
CA TYR A 126 -9.03 1.21 13.50
C TYR A 126 -7.66 0.91 14.08
N THR A 127 -7.33 -0.37 14.17
CA THR A 127 -6.00 -0.85 14.53
C THR A 127 -5.31 -1.42 13.30
N LEU A 128 -4.12 -0.93 12.98
CA LEU A 128 -3.30 -1.43 11.88
C LEU A 128 -2.93 -2.90 12.14
N GLN A 129 -3.23 -3.75 11.15
CA GLN A 129 -2.91 -5.18 11.18
C GLN A 129 -1.65 -5.48 10.37
N ALA A 130 -1.51 -4.84 9.21
CA ALA A 130 -0.34 -4.99 8.34
C ALA A 130 -0.09 -3.72 7.52
N ALA A 131 1.20 -3.43 7.29
CA ALA A 131 1.67 -2.51 6.26
C ALA A 131 2.46 -3.34 5.25
N LEU A 132 2.00 -3.33 4.00
CA LEU A 132 2.45 -4.24 2.95
C LEU A 132 2.96 -3.40 1.77
N GLY A 133 3.81 -4.02 0.92
CA GLY A 133 4.12 -3.47 -0.40
C GLY A 133 3.00 -3.71 -1.40
N THR A 134 3.35 -3.76 -2.68
CA THR A 134 2.45 -4.01 -3.81
C THR A 134 1.99 -5.47 -3.87
N VAL A 135 1.08 -5.86 -2.98
CA VAL A 135 0.49 -7.21 -2.93
C VAL A 135 -1.03 -7.14 -3.13
N SER A 136 -1.61 -8.22 -3.62
CA SER A 136 -3.06 -8.34 -3.87
C SER A 136 -3.80 -9.16 -2.83
N GLY A 137 -3.14 -9.52 -1.73
CA GLY A 137 -3.74 -10.28 -0.64
C GLY A 137 -2.86 -10.39 0.60
N TYR A 138 -3.48 -10.79 1.69
CA TYR A 138 -2.84 -10.94 2.99
C TYR A 138 -3.54 -12.01 3.83
N ASP A 139 -2.77 -12.92 4.40
CA ASP A 139 -3.26 -13.90 5.37
C ASP A 139 -3.31 -13.27 6.76
N TRP A 140 -4.50 -12.79 7.11
CA TRP A 140 -4.74 -12.11 8.37
C TRP A 140 -5.06 -13.10 9.49
N THR A 141 -4.32 -13.04 10.58
CA THR A 141 -4.67 -13.76 11.81
C THR A 141 -5.73 -12.95 12.56
N VAL A 142 -6.90 -13.54 12.71
CA VAL A 142 -8.01 -12.92 13.44
C VAL A 142 -7.61 -12.71 14.89
N PRO A 143 -7.71 -11.49 15.46
CA PRO A 143 -7.29 -11.22 16.83
C PRO A 143 -7.96 -12.13 17.85
N ASP A 144 -7.20 -12.59 18.84
CA ASP A 144 -7.76 -13.24 20.03
C ASP A 144 -8.53 -12.21 20.85
N THR A 145 -9.83 -12.34 20.89
CA THR A 145 -10.71 -11.37 21.52
C THR A 145 -11.99 -12.03 22.02
N THR A 146 -12.68 -11.34 22.90
CA THR A 146 -14.08 -11.61 23.22
C THR A 146 -14.94 -11.42 21.97
N ILE A 147 -16.12 -12.04 21.95
CA ILE A 147 -17.02 -12.00 20.79
C ILE A 147 -17.20 -10.55 20.30
N ILE A 148 -16.86 -10.35 19.02
CA ILE A 148 -17.10 -9.10 18.30
C ILE A 148 -18.28 -9.34 17.34
N TYR A 149 -19.24 -8.42 17.33
CA TYR A 149 -20.40 -8.48 16.43
C TYR A 149 -20.34 -7.47 15.28
N GLU A 150 -19.42 -6.54 15.33
CA GLU A 150 -19.38 -5.34 14.47
C GLU A 150 -17.97 -5.06 13.94
N GLY A 151 -17.29 -6.12 13.50
CA GLY A 151 -15.94 -6.01 12.94
C GLY A 151 -15.95 -5.50 11.52
N ILE A 152 -15.12 -4.49 11.21
CA ILE A 152 -14.92 -3.95 9.86
C ILE A 152 -13.44 -4.03 9.50
N LEU A 153 -13.15 -4.52 8.29
CA LEU A 153 -11.82 -4.43 7.69
C LEU A 153 -11.75 -3.18 6.80
N LYS A 154 -10.66 -2.45 6.90
CA LYS A 154 -10.32 -1.34 6.02
C LYS A 154 -9.02 -1.65 5.29
N ILE A 155 -9.04 -1.51 3.98
CA ILE A 155 -7.87 -1.58 3.11
C ILE A 155 -7.61 -0.17 2.59
N LYS A 156 -6.36 0.30 2.70
CA LYS A 156 -5.90 1.56 2.15
C LYS A 156 -4.76 1.30 1.17
N ALA A 157 -4.87 1.79 -0.05
CA ALA A 157 -3.81 1.79 -1.04
C ALA A 157 -3.23 3.20 -1.18
N MET A 158 -1.93 3.29 -1.35
CA MET A 158 -1.19 4.51 -1.59
C MET A 158 -0.25 4.32 -2.78
N ASP A 159 -0.15 5.33 -3.65
CA ASP A 159 0.81 5.36 -4.75
C ASP A 159 2.15 6.01 -4.34
N TYR A 160 3.10 6.04 -5.25
CA TYR A 160 4.40 6.68 -5.02
C TYR A 160 4.34 8.22 -4.94
N ALA A 161 3.27 8.83 -5.42
CA ALA A 161 3.04 10.27 -5.31
C ALA A 161 2.39 10.66 -3.97
N GLY A 162 1.94 9.68 -3.18
CA GLY A 162 1.29 9.88 -1.89
C GLY A 162 -0.22 10.06 -1.99
N ASN A 163 -0.83 9.83 -3.17
CA ASN A 163 -2.28 9.82 -3.27
C ASN A 163 -2.84 8.53 -2.68
N GLU A 164 -4.00 8.59 -2.04
CA GLU A 164 -4.55 7.51 -1.25
C GLU A 164 -5.99 7.17 -1.65
N THR A 165 -6.35 5.89 -1.52
CA THR A 165 -7.72 5.41 -1.59
C THR A 165 -7.97 4.40 -0.48
N GLU A 166 -9.10 4.52 0.21
CA GLU A 166 -9.55 3.59 1.24
C GLU A 166 -10.83 2.88 0.79
N SER A 167 -10.97 1.62 1.21
CA SER A 167 -12.19 0.84 1.05
C SER A 167 -12.44 0.00 2.28
N GLU A 168 -13.67 -0.03 2.74
CA GLU A 168 -14.09 -0.82 3.90
C GLU A 168 -14.88 -2.04 3.45
N SER A 169 -14.82 -3.12 4.24
CA SER A 169 -15.67 -4.28 4.02
C SER A 169 -17.14 -3.86 4.09
N ALA A 170 -17.93 -4.32 3.09
CA ALA A 170 -19.36 -4.00 3.03
C ALA A 170 -20.18 -4.67 4.15
N TYR A 171 -19.58 -5.62 4.86
CA TYR A 171 -20.23 -6.43 5.87
C TYR A 171 -19.44 -6.43 7.16
N ILE A 172 -20.18 -6.44 8.24
CA ILE A 172 -19.66 -6.56 9.59
C ILE A 172 -19.27 -8.02 9.84
N PHE A 173 -18.03 -8.24 10.24
CA PHE A 173 -17.55 -9.55 10.64
C PHE A 173 -17.92 -9.80 12.10
N ALA A 174 -18.48 -10.96 12.41
CA ALA A 174 -18.56 -11.45 13.78
C ALA A 174 -17.31 -12.28 14.09
N VAL A 175 -16.64 -12.02 15.19
CA VAL A 175 -15.54 -12.85 15.68
C VAL A 175 -16.04 -13.66 16.87
N ALA A 176 -15.97 -14.98 16.79
CA ALA A 176 -16.31 -15.89 17.86
C ALA A 176 -15.01 -16.42 18.51
N GLY A 177 -14.98 -16.47 19.83
CA GLY A 177 -13.88 -17.13 20.56
C GLY A 177 -13.81 -18.62 20.26
N ASP A 178 -12.63 -19.21 20.41
CA ASP A 178 -12.31 -20.61 20.06
C ASP A 178 -13.05 -21.68 20.90
N SER A 179 -13.95 -21.31 21.79
CA SER A 179 -14.54 -22.31 22.70
C SER A 179 -16.04 -22.15 22.88
N LEU A 180 -16.81 -22.69 21.95
CA LEU A 180 -18.18 -23.16 22.24
C LEU A 180 -18.12 -24.60 22.79
N THR A 181 -17.58 -24.79 23.99
CA THR A 181 -17.80 -26.02 24.74
C THR A 181 -19.22 -25.96 25.33
N THR A 182 -20.22 -26.38 24.56
CA THR A 182 -21.52 -26.65 25.11
C THR A 182 -21.47 -28.02 25.81
N SER A 183 -21.20 -28.02 27.10
CA SER A 183 -21.40 -29.19 27.94
C SER A 183 -22.88 -29.32 28.21
N VAL A 184 -23.54 -30.18 27.42
CA VAL A 184 -24.93 -30.65 27.74
C VAL A 184 -24.80 -31.69 28.84
N THR A 185 -24.96 -31.29 30.09
CA THR A 185 -25.12 -32.27 31.18
C THR A 185 -26.56 -32.78 31.17
N ALA A 186 -26.76 -33.95 30.56
CA ALA A 186 -28.00 -34.65 30.66
C ALA A 186 -28.11 -35.24 32.07
N GLY A 187 -28.81 -34.60 32.98
CA GLY A 187 -29.19 -35.13 34.27
C GLY A 187 -30.41 -36.03 34.12
N TRP A 188 -30.20 -37.32 34.13
CA TRP A 188 -31.30 -38.27 34.36
C TRP A 188 -31.33 -38.58 35.84
N THR A 189 -32.39 -38.13 36.52
CA THR A 189 -32.76 -38.63 37.84
C THR A 189 -33.88 -39.69 37.65
N LEU A 190 -33.63 -40.89 38.13
CA LEU A 190 -34.62 -41.96 38.29
C LEU A 190 -35.39 -41.78 39.60
#